data_5ccf59183028bf8baa4e8d19f02b82da
#
_entry.id   5ccf59183028bf8baa4e8d19f02b82da
#
_cell.length_a   1.000
_cell.length_b   1.000
_cell.length_c   1.000
_cell.angle_alpha   90.00
_cell.angle_beta   90.00
_cell.angle_gamma   90.00
#
_symmetry.space_group_name_H-M   'P 1'
#
loop_
_entity.id
_entity.type
_entity.pdbx_description
1 polymer ?
#
loop_
_entity_poly.entity_id
_entity_poly.type
_entity_poly.pdbx_seq_one_letter_code
_entity_poly.pdbx_strand_id
1 'polypeptide(L)'
;MTYLVDTDVLIDFFKLKDPAKKLIQRLSNTSLLSLSGLTVTELRSGWTQEQADRLLPQLYALCSVEPVTKEIAQQAGVWRQEYKAKGYHLGTPDTVIVATAYLGGFCLLTNNVKDYPMPELVLYQDTSSA
;
A
#
# COMPACT_ATOMS: atom_id res chain seq x y z
N MET A 1 7.79 0.44 -14.37
CA MET A 1 7.76 0.93 -13.00
C MET A 1 6.98 -0.04 -12.11
N THR A 2 7.42 -0.22 -10.89
CA THR A 2 6.75 -1.08 -9.93
C THR A 2 6.03 -0.23 -8.88
N TYR A 3 4.84 -0.66 -8.50
CA TYR A 3 3.99 0.06 -7.55
C TYR A 3 3.73 -0.79 -6.33
N LEU A 4 3.75 -0.15 -5.17
CA LEU A 4 3.24 -0.76 -3.93
C LEU A 4 1.88 -0.15 -3.64
N VAL A 5 0.87 -0.99 -3.49
CA VAL A 5 -0.51 -0.56 -3.30
C VAL A 5 -0.85 -0.57 -1.82
N ASP A 6 -1.22 0.61 -1.29
CA ASP A 6 -1.64 0.73 0.10
C ASP A 6 -3.01 0.05 0.31
N THR A 7 -3.25 -0.40 1.53
CA THR A 7 -4.46 -1.13 1.89
C THR A 7 -5.74 -0.38 1.53
N ASP A 8 -5.78 0.93 1.76
CA ASP A 8 -6.98 1.74 1.50
C ASP A 8 -7.39 1.72 0.02
N VAL A 9 -6.42 1.73 -0.89
CA VAL A 9 -6.68 1.66 -2.34
C VAL A 9 -7.25 0.30 -2.71
N LEU A 10 -6.72 -0.79 -2.11
CA LEU A 10 -7.22 -2.14 -2.38
C LEU A 10 -8.60 -2.36 -1.78
N ILE A 11 -8.90 -1.79 -0.62
CA ILE A 11 -10.25 -1.82 -0.06
C ILE A 11 -11.24 -1.24 -1.05
N ASP A 12 -10.94 -0.06 -1.59
CA ASP A 12 -11.81 0.59 -2.58
C ASP A 12 -11.92 -0.24 -3.86
N PHE A 13 -10.80 -0.79 -4.33
CA PHE A 13 -10.79 -1.64 -5.52
C PHE A 13 -11.72 -2.83 -5.39
N PHE A 14 -11.65 -3.57 -4.27
CA PHE A 14 -12.50 -4.74 -4.06
C PHE A 14 -13.95 -4.38 -3.78
N LYS A 15 -14.23 -3.12 -3.40
CA LYS A 15 -15.59 -2.59 -3.29
C LYS A 15 -16.09 -1.98 -4.61
N LEU A 16 -15.31 -2.10 -5.68
CA LEU A 16 -15.63 -1.59 -7.01
C LEU A 16 -15.80 -0.08 -7.04
N LYS A 17 -15.04 0.63 -6.22
CA LYS A 17 -15.10 2.09 -6.13
C LYS A 17 -14.03 2.75 -6.98
N ASP A 18 -14.43 3.78 -7.73
CA ASP A 18 -13.48 4.66 -8.42
C ASP A 18 -12.98 5.76 -7.46
N PRO A 19 -11.80 6.31 -7.70
CA PRO A 19 -10.90 6.05 -8.85
C PRO A 19 -10.06 4.79 -8.74
N ALA A 20 -10.03 4.13 -7.57
CA ALA A 20 -9.15 2.97 -7.32
C ALA A 20 -9.38 1.85 -8.32
N LYS A 21 -10.65 1.52 -8.61
CA LYS A 21 -10.98 0.44 -9.53
C LYS A 21 -10.35 0.66 -10.91
N LYS A 22 -10.56 1.82 -11.50
CA LYS A 22 -10.03 2.14 -12.82
C LYS A 22 -8.52 2.25 -12.82
N LEU A 23 -7.95 2.84 -11.77
CA LEU A 23 -6.50 3.01 -11.64
C LEU A 23 -5.79 1.65 -11.59
N ILE A 24 -6.26 0.76 -10.73
CA ILE A 24 -5.66 -0.57 -10.59
C ILE A 24 -5.80 -1.35 -11.89
N GLN A 25 -6.98 -1.31 -12.52
CA GLN A 25 -7.21 -2.00 -13.80
C GLN A 25 -6.24 -1.49 -14.88
N ARG A 26 -6.04 -0.18 -14.95
CA ARG A 26 -5.13 0.44 -15.93
C ARG A 26 -3.68 0.07 -15.65
N LEU A 27 -3.21 0.24 -14.41
CA LEU A 27 -1.81 0.02 -14.07
C LEU A 27 -1.41 -1.45 -14.14
N SER A 28 -2.32 -2.38 -13.83
CA SER A 28 -2.02 -3.80 -13.87
C SER A 28 -1.76 -4.32 -15.29
N ASN A 29 -2.21 -3.59 -16.31
CA ASN A 29 -1.97 -3.98 -17.70
C ASN A 29 -0.52 -3.75 -18.16
N THR A 30 0.18 -2.80 -17.54
CA THR A 30 1.50 -2.37 -18.02
C THR A 30 2.59 -2.40 -16.94
N SER A 31 2.24 -2.69 -15.70
CA SER A 31 3.15 -2.57 -14.58
C SER A 31 2.97 -3.71 -13.59
N LEU A 32 4.01 -3.98 -12.82
CA LEU A 32 3.92 -4.92 -11.71
C LEU A 32 3.33 -4.22 -10.49
N LEU A 33 2.39 -4.86 -9.85
CA LEU A 33 1.80 -4.38 -8.59
C LEU A 33 2.28 -5.27 -7.46
N SER A 34 2.60 -4.66 -6.33
CA SER A 34 2.99 -5.35 -5.12
C SER A 34 2.22 -4.79 -3.93
N LEU A 35 2.17 -5.55 -2.87
CA LEU A 35 1.58 -5.13 -1.60
C LEU A 35 2.39 -5.69 -0.44
N SER A 36 2.27 -5.06 0.72
CA SER A 36 2.89 -5.55 1.94
C SER A 36 2.13 -6.75 2.50
N GLY A 37 2.87 -7.69 3.12
CA GLY A 37 2.23 -8.76 3.88
C GLY A 37 1.24 -8.25 4.93
N LEU A 38 1.48 -7.07 5.51
CA LEU A 38 0.52 -6.45 6.43
C LEU A 38 -0.80 -6.09 5.75
N THR A 39 -0.76 -5.71 4.48
CA THR A 39 -1.97 -5.42 3.72
C THR A 39 -2.84 -6.66 3.59
N VAL A 40 -2.23 -7.83 3.40
CA VAL A 40 -2.98 -9.10 3.38
C VAL A 40 -3.74 -9.28 4.70
N THR A 41 -3.07 -9.04 5.83
CA THR A 41 -3.68 -9.15 7.16
C THR A 41 -4.87 -8.19 7.30
N GLU A 42 -4.67 -6.94 6.89
CA GLU A 42 -5.71 -5.92 7.01
C GLU A 42 -6.93 -6.24 6.13
N LEU A 43 -6.69 -6.66 4.89
CA LEU A 43 -7.78 -7.05 3.98
C LEU A 43 -8.53 -8.28 4.52
N ARG A 44 -7.77 -9.32 4.89
CA ARG A 44 -8.38 -10.58 5.38
C ARG A 44 -9.21 -10.36 6.64
N SER A 45 -8.79 -9.49 7.53
CA SER A 45 -9.51 -9.22 8.76
C SER A 45 -10.86 -8.54 8.52
N GLY A 46 -11.03 -7.87 7.38
CA GLY A 46 -12.29 -7.25 6.98
C GLY A 46 -13.20 -8.13 6.12
N TRP A 47 -12.79 -9.36 5.80
CA TRP A 47 -13.55 -10.26 4.93
C TRP A 47 -14.10 -11.45 5.73
N THR A 48 -15.33 -11.88 5.38
CA THR A 48 -15.84 -13.16 5.83
C THR A 48 -15.02 -14.28 5.18
N GLN A 49 -15.16 -15.52 5.70
CA GLN A 49 -14.49 -16.67 5.09
C GLN A 49 -14.88 -16.83 3.62
N GLU A 50 -16.17 -16.65 3.31
CA GLU A 50 -16.67 -16.74 1.92
C GLU A 50 -16.03 -15.68 1.04
N GLN A 51 -15.95 -14.43 1.51
CA GLN A 51 -15.30 -13.37 0.77
C GLN A 51 -13.80 -13.66 0.57
N ALA A 52 -13.12 -14.13 1.62
CA ALA A 52 -11.71 -14.48 1.54
C ALA A 52 -11.45 -15.58 0.52
N ASP A 53 -12.29 -16.62 0.50
CA ASP A 53 -12.15 -17.73 -0.46
C ASP A 53 -12.27 -17.25 -1.90
N ARG A 54 -13.09 -16.22 -2.13
CA ARG A 54 -13.29 -15.65 -3.46
C ARG A 54 -12.23 -14.62 -3.81
N LEU A 55 -11.85 -13.76 -2.85
CA LEU A 55 -11.05 -12.56 -3.13
C LEU A 55 -9.54 -12.76 -2.98
N LEU A 56 -9.09 -13.64 -2.09
CA LEU A 56 -7.65 -13.87 -1.93
C LEU A 56 -6.99 -14.37 -3.22
N PRO A 57 -7.58 -15.34 -3.96
CA PRO A 57 -6.97 -15.73 -5.24
C PRO A 57 -6.88 -14.57 -6.23
N GLN A 58 -7.88 -13.69 -6.25
CA GLN A 58 -7.82 -12.50 -7.11
C GLN A 58 -6.72 -11.55 -6.69
N LEU A 59 -6.55 -11.33 -5.38
CA LEU A 59 -5.49 -10.49 -4.84
C LEU A 59 -4.10 -11.01 -5.25
N TYR A 60 -3.88 -12.31 -5.09
CA TYR A 60 -2.57 -12.93 -5.39
C TYR A 60 -2.30 -13.01 -6.88
N ALA A 61 -3.34 -13.05 -7.72
CA ALA A 61 -3.17 -12.95 -9.16
C ALA A 61 -2.83 -11.51 -9.59
N LEU A 62 -3.29 -10.52 -8.83
CA LEU A 62 -3.12 -9.11 -9.15
C LEU A 62 -1.77 -8.56 -8.65
N CYS A 63 -1.34 -8.96 -7.46
CA CYS A 63 -0.19 -8.36 -6.77
C CYS A 63 0.76 -9.42 -6.22
N SER A 64 2.05 -9.10 -6.24
CA SER A 64 3.06 -9.85 -5.49
C SER A 64 3.07 -9.39 -4.03
N VAL A 65 3.24 -10.32 -3.11
CA VAL A 65 3.29 -10.02 -1.68
C VAL A 65 4.74 -9.78 -1.27
N GLU A 66 5.01 -8.60 -0.73
CA GLU A 66 6.33 -8.25 -0.21
C GLU A 66 6.38 -8.59 1.28
N PRO A 67 7.34 -9.40 1.72
CA PRO A 67 7.46 -9.74 3.13
C PRO A 67 7.93 -8.53 3.95
N VAL A 68 7.54 -8.50 5.22
CA VAL A 68 8.05 -7.50 6.16
C VAL A 68 9.40 -8.00 6.66
N THR A 69 10.48 -7.44 6.12
CA THR A 69 11.84 -7.82 6.50
C THR A 69 12.28 -7.10 7.78
N LYS A 70 13.39 -7.54 8.33
CA LYS A 70 14.03 -6.89 9.47
C LYS A 70 14.34 -5.41 9.15
N GLU A 71 14.85 -5.16 7.95
CA GLU A 71 15.23 -3.81 7.52
C GLU A 71 13.99 -2.91 7.40
N ILE A 72 12.91 -3.43 6.87
CA ILE A 72 11.63 -2.70 6.77
C ILE A 72 11.11 -2.36 8.17
N ALA A 73 11.12 -3.35 9.07
CA ALA A 73 10.64 -3.14 10.43
C ALA A 73 11.46 -2.07 11.17
N GLN A 74 12.78 -2.09 11.00
CA GLN A 74 13.67 -1.09 11.61
C GLN A 74 13.41 0.31 11.04
N GLN A 75 13.30 0.43 9.73
CA GLN A 75 13.04 1.73 9.09
C GLN A 75 11.71 2.31 9.54
N ALA A 76 10.69 1.47 9.66
CA ALA A 76 9.38 1.91 10.16
C ALA A 76 9.51 2.48 11.59
N GLY A 77 10.26 1.80 12.44
CA GLY A 77 10.49 2.27 13.81
C GLY A 77 11.22 3.61 13.87
N VAL A 78 12.25 3.77 13.03
CA VAL A 78 12.98 5.05 12.92
C VAL A 78 12.04 6.18 12.52
N TRP A 79 11.21 5.96 11.51
CA TRP A 79 10.28 6.98 11.04
C TRP A 79 9.20 7.30 12.06
N ARG A 80 8.66 6.30 12.76
CA ARG A 80 7.68 6.56 13.81
C ARG A 80 8.27 7.46 14.91
N GLN A 81 9.51 7.20 15.33
CA GLN A 81 10.19 8.01 16.33
C GLN A 81 10.46 9.43 15.81
N GLU A 82 11.01 9.54 14.60
CA GLU A 82 11.38 10.82 14.00
C GLU A 82 10.16 11.72 13.80
N TYR A 83 9.10 11.18 13.23
CA TYR A 83 7.92 11.98 12.91
C TYR A 83 7.01 12.23 14.11
N LYS A 84 7.06 11.38 15.14
CA LYS A 84 6.40 11.67 16.40
C LYS A 84 6.96 12.96 17.02
N ALA A 85 8.26 13.16 16.97
CA ALA A 85 8.89 14.36 17.46
C ALA A 85 8.45 15.62 16.69
N LYS A 86 7.98 15.45 15.46
CA LYS A 86 7.47 16.53 14.60
C LYS A 86 5.95 16.69 14.68
N GLY A 87 5.29 15.95 15.57
CA GLY A 87 3.84 16.06 15.76
C GLY A 87 2.99 15.11 14.94
N TYR A 88 3.60 14.18 14.21
CA TYR A 88 2.85 13.18 13.43
C TYR A 88 2.61 11.92 14.26
N HIS A 89 1.42 11.36 14.14
CA HIS A 89 1.05 10.11 14.81
C HIS A 89 0.85 9.01 13.77
N LEU A 90 1.96 8.47 13.27
CA LEU A 90 1.94 7.42 12.26
C LEU A 90 1.67 6.07 12.92
N GLY A 91 0.66 5.35 12.43
CA GLY A 91 0.37 4.00 12.89
C GLY A 91 1.44 3.01 12.44
N THR A 92 1.60 1.93 13.20
CA THR A 92 2.60 0.89 12.85
C THR A 92 2.34 0.27 11.49
N PRO A 93 1.10 -0.16 11.13
CA PRO A 93 0.88 -0.75 9.82
C PRO A 93 1.22 0.21 8.68
N ASP A 94 0.76 1.45 8.77
CA ASP A 94 1.00 2.45 7.73
C ASP A 94 2.50 2.72 7.56
N THR A 95 3.23 2.82 8.66
CA THR A 95 4.66 3.09 8.61
C THR A 95 5.44 1.93 8.02
N VAL A 96 5.03 0.69 8.32
CA VAL A 96 5.65 -0.50 7.74
C VAL A 96 5.40 -0.55 6.22
N ILE A 97 4.20 -0.19 5.79
CA ILE A 97 3.87 -0.17 4.36
C ILE A 97 4.72 0.85 3.62
N VAL A 98 4.84 2.08 4.14
CA VAL A 98 5.65 3.11 3.45
C VAL A 98 7.14 2.79 3.51
N ALA A 99 7.63 2.16 4.58
CA ALA A 99 9.01 1.70 4.65
C ALA A 99 9.30 0.63 3.59
N THR A 100 8.31 -0.24 3.32
CA THR A 100 8.41 -1.23 2.24
C THR A 100 8.55 -0.54 0.90
N ALA A 101 7.75 0.50 0.64
CA ALA A 101 7.82 1.25 -0.61
C ALA A 101 9.19 1.92 -0.77
N TYR A 102 9.68 2.55 0.28
CA TYR A 102 10.96 3.24 0.24
C TYR A 102 12.12 2.27 -0.01
N LEU A 103 12.24 1.22 0.80
CA LEU A 103 13.38 0.31 0.69
C LEU A 103 13.32 -0.55 -0.57
N GLY A 104 12.12 -0.83 -1.07
CA GLY A 104 11.95 -1.60 -2.29
C GLY A 104 12.00 -0.79 -3.58
N GLY A 105 12.10 0.53 -3.48
CA GLY A 105 12.10 1.40 -4.66
C GLY A 105 10.76 1.46 -5.37
N PHE A 106 9.66 1.25 -4.67
CA PHE A 106 8.32 1.29 -5.24
C PHE A 106 7.76 2.70 -5.29
N CYS A 107 6.93 2.95 -6.30
CA CYS A 107 6.03 4.08 -6.29
C CYS A 107 4.78 3.70 -5.48
N LEU A 108 4.44 4.49 -4.47
CA LEU A 108 3.34 4.17 -3.56
C LEU A 108 2.01 4.69 -4.10
N LEU A 109 1.03 3.79 -4.19
CA LEU A 109 -0.37 4.14 -4.48
C LEU A 109 -1.10 4.21 -3.15
N THR A 110 -1.55 5.39 -2.75
CA THR A 110 -2.27 5.60 -1.50
C THR A 110 -3.31 6.70 -1.66
N ASN A 111 -4.41 6.60 -0.91
CA ASN A 111 -5.38 7.68 -0.79
C ASN A 111 -4.95 8.73 0.25
N ASN A 112 -3.93 8.41 1.06
CA ASN A 112 -3.54 9.22 2.22
C ASN A 112 -2.22 9.95 2.01
N VAL A 113 -2.04 10.56 0.84
CA VAL A 113 -0.79 11.27 0.49
C VAL A 113 -0.40 12.28 1.58
N LYS A 114 -1.39 12.96 2.17
CA LYS A 114 -1.17 13.98 3.19
C LYS A 114 -0.57 13.44 4.48
N ASP A 115 -0.77 12.14 4.75
CA ASP A 115 -0.33 11.54 6.00
C ASP A 115 1.13 11.06 5.94
N TYR A 116 1.77 11.14 4.78
CA TYR A 116 3.12 10.63 4.58
C TYR A 116 4.07 11.75 4.16
N PRO A 117 4.65 12.47 5.16
CA PRO A 117 5.50 13.63 4.88
C PRO A 117 6.93 13.30 4.49
N MET A 118 7.30 12.01 4.41
CA MET A 118 8.67 11.60 4.15
C MET A 118 9.09 11.98 2.73
N PRO A 119 10.11 12.85 2.55
CA PRO A 119 10.53 13.27 1.21
C PRO A 119 11.16 12.15 0.40
N GLU A 120 11.62 11.07 1.06
CA GLU A 120 12.21 9.92 0.39
C GLU A 120 11.19 9.08 -0.39
N LEU A 121 9.89 9.22 -0.09
CA LEU A 121 8.86 8.44 -0.75
C LEU A 121 8.57 8.95 -2.17
N VAL A 122 8.39 8.01 -3.09
CA VAL A 122 7.86 8.29 -4.42
C VAL A 122 6.38 7.98 -4.39
N LEU A 123 5.57 9.03 -4.43
CA LEU A 123 4.11 8.90 -4.39
C LEU A 123 3.55 8.99 -5.80
N TYR A 124 2.59 8.10 -6.11
CA TYR A 124 1.91 8.16 -7.39
C TYR A 124 1.04 9.41 -7.48
N GLN A 125 1.13 10.11 -8.60
CA GLN A 125 0.27 11.24 -8.91
C GLN A 125 -0.37 11.01 -10.27
N ASP A 126 -1.69 11.05 -10.31
CA ASP A 126 -2.42 10.88 -11.56
C ASP A 126 -2.58 12.24 -12.22
N THR A 127 -1.69 12.53 -13.17
CA THR A 127 -1.72 13.79 -13.91
C THR A 127 -2.74 13.77 -15.04
N SER A 128 -3.31 12.62 -15.38
CA SER A 128 -4.28 12.48 -16.46
C SER A 128 -5.64 13.11 -16.13
N SER A 129 -5.90 13.34 -14.84
CA SER A 129 -7.15 13.93 -14.36
C SER A 129 -7.05 15.44 -14.11
N ALA A 130 -5.88 16.01 -14.36
CA ALA A 130 -5.66 17.44 -14.14
C ALA A 130 -6.36 18.30 -15.21
#